data_8559f838a0c673a05f5ef100ee7c670b
#
_entry.id   8559f838a0c673a05f5ef100ee7c670b
#
_cell.length_a   1.000
_cell.length_b   1.000
_cell.length_c   1.000
_cell.angle_alpha   90.00
_cell.angle_beta   90.00
_cell.angle_gamma   90.00
#
_symmetry.space_group_name_H-M   'P 1'
#
loop_
_entity.id
_entity.type
_entity.pdbx_description
1 polymer ?
#
loop_
_entity_poly.entity_id
_entity_poly.type
_entity_poly.pdbx_seq_one_letter_code
_entity_poly.pdbx_strand_id
1 'polypeptide(L)'
;MIKAFRNFMSRRTINYKVRNHVMNSFSSFEAFQQLRKQTESARQAANRPHEVLYFHKVDDPYSHLTIQCLEQLESSYEITLKFILVGEENLDAVHEPSLYNIYCLQDVKRIAPFYNIDFQADEYPAKELVDKANSILTAVQSEDLIEISTKISSALWQGDATALDALSSSYFATKAEVKENLIQGNKIRDAKGYYFGSAFY
;
A
#
# COMPACT_ATOMS: atom_id res chain seq x y z
N MET A 1 4.78 -50.59 -19.16
CA MET A 1 4.00 -49.69 -18.27
C MET A 1 4.77 -49.32 -17.00
N ILE A 2 5.25 -50.26 -16.21
CA ILE A 2 5.97 -50.04 -14.93
C ILE A 2 7.25 -49.17 -15.08
N LYS A 3 8.06 -49.38 -16.15
CA LYS A 3 9.26 -48.55 -16.41
C LYS A 3 8.94 -47.09 -16.72
N ALA A 4 7.87 -46.81 -17.46
CA ALA A 4 7.44 -45.45 -17.78
C ALA A 4 6.90 -44.70 -16.54
N PHE A 5 6.15 -45.42 -15.68
CA PHE A 5 5.65 -44.88 -14.41
C PHE A 5 6.79 -44.55 -13.43
N ARG A 6 7.77 -45.44 -13.32
CA ARG A 6 8.96 -45.23 -12.47
C ARG A 6 9.80 -44.04 -12.96
N ASN A 7 9.98 -43.89 -14.28
CA ASN A 7 10.67 -42.74 -14.85
C ASN A 7 9.91 -41.44 -14.66
N PHE A 8 8.56 -41.46 -14.73
CA PHE A 8 7.72 -40.33 -14.44
C PHE A 8 7.82 -39.93 -12.96
N MET A 9 7.74 -40.87 -12.03
CA MET A 9 7.92 -40.64 -10.59
C MET A 9 9.31 -40.12 -10.26
N SER A 10 10.36 -40.68 -10.88
CA SER A 10 11.74 -40.23 -10.70
C SER A 10 11.94 -38.77 -11.16
N ARG A 11 11.44 -38.40 -12.34
CA ARG A 11 11.50 -37.04 -12.83
C ARG A 11 10.75 -36.06 -11.94
N ARG A 12 9.57 -36.44 -11.45
CA ARG A 12 8.77 -35.58 -10.53
C ARG A 12 9.50 -35.42 -9.20
N THR A 13 10.13 -36.45 -8.67
CA THR A 13 10.90 -36.39 -7.42
C THR A 13 12.17 -35.54 -7.56
N ILE A 14 12.87 -35.66 -8.69
CA ILE A 14 14.06 -34.84 -8.98
C ILE A 14 13.66 -33.38 -9.11
N ASN A 15 12.62 -33.08 -9.88
CA ASN A 15 12.13 -31.72 -10.03
C ASN A 15 11.67 -31.10 -8.69
N TYR A 16 11.05 -31.90 -7.82
CA TYR A 16 10.66 -31.47 -6.47
C TYR A 16 11.89 -31.16 -5.60
N LYS A 17 12.90 -32.03 -5.58
CA LYS A 17 14.14 -31.80 -4.82
C LYS A 17 14.92 -30.60 -5.33
N VAL A 18 15.05 -30.44 -6.64
CA VAL A 18 15.71 -29.27 -7.25
C VAL A 18 14.94 -28.01 -6.93
N ARG A 19 13.61 -28.00 -7.08
CA ARG A 19 12.77 -26.88 -6.73
C ARG A 19 12.90 -26.49 -5.26
N ASN A 20 12.84 -27.47 -4.35
CA ASN A 20 13.00 -27.21 -2.93
C ASN A 20 14.39 -26.68 -2.58
N HIS A 21 15.43 -27.22 -3.19
CA HIS A 21 16.80 -26.73 -2.98
C HIS A 21 16.94 -25.28 -3.45
N VAL A 22 16.44 -24.97 -4.64
CA VAL A 22 16.43 -23.60 -5.18
C VAL A 22 15.61 -22.67 -4.27
N MET A 23 14.38 -23.08 -3.91
CA MET A 23 13.54 -22.26 -3.02
C MET A 23 14.21 -22.04 -1.66
N ASN A 24 14.78 -23.06 -1.05
CA ASN A 24 15.49 -22.93 0.23
C ASN A 24 16.70 -22.00 0.14
N SER A 25 17.47 -22.06 -0.96
CA SER A 25 18.61 -21.18 -1.14
C SER A 25 18.21 -19.69 -1.31
N PHE A 26 17.04 -19.41 -1.92
CA PHE A 26 16.52 -18.04 -2.04
C PHE A 26 15.80 -17.56 -0.78
N SER A 27 15.16 -18.46 -0.02
CA SER A 27 14.38 -18.13 1.17
C SER A 27 15.16 -18.31 2.49
N SER A 28 16.45 -18.66 2.43
CA SER A 28 17.25 -18.79 3.64
C SER A 28 17.52 -17.42 4.26
N PHE A 29 17.62 -17.39 5.60
CA PHE A 29 17.95 -16.16 6.33
C PHE A 29 19.31 -15.59 5.88
N GLU A 30 20.28 -16.44 5.60
CA GLU A 30 21.61 -16.07 5.12
C GLU A 30 21.55 -15.39 3.74
N ALA A 31 20.79 -15.96 2.80
CA ALA A 31 20.59 -15.37 1.48
C ALA A 31 19.91 -13.98 1.58
N PHE A 32 18.91 -13.88 2.43
CA PHE A 32 18.24 -12.61 2.70
C PHE A 32 19.19 -11.56 3.31
N GLN A 33 19.99 -11.94 4.29
CA GLN A 33 20.98 -11.05 4.91
C GLN A 33 22.07 -10.62 3.92
N GLN A 34 22.49 -11.53 3.04
CA GLN A 34 23.48 -11.21 2.01
C GLN A 34 22.90 -10.21 0.98
N LEU A 35 21.66 -10.42 0.55
CA LEU A 35 20.97 -9.48 -0.35
C LEU A 35 20.84 -8.09 0.30
N ARG A 36 20.44 -8.02 1.57
CA ARG A 36 20.35 -6.74 2.30
C ARG A 36 21.69 -6.02 2.36
N LYS A 37 22.78 -6.73 2.67
CA LYS A 37 24.14 -6.15 2.69
C LYS A 37 24.56 -5.62 1.33
N GLN A 38 24.30 -6.38 0.26
CA GLN A 38 24.61 -5.96 -1.11
C GLN A 38 23.83 -4.70 -1.51
N THR A 39 22.51 -4.70 -1.24
CA THR A 39 21.63 -3.56 -1.54
C THR A 39 22.06 -2.31 -0.77
N GLU A 40 22.39 -2.45 0.53
CA GLU A 40 22.86 -1.34 1.35
C GLU A 40 24.21 -0.80 0.88
N SER A 41 25.16 -1.67 0.56
CA SER A 41 26.44 -1.24 0.01
C SER A 41 26.29 -0.50 -1.32
N ALA A 42 25.38 -0.96 -2.19
CA ALA A 42 25.09 -0.29 -3.45
C ALA A 42 24.40 1.08 -3.24
N ARG A 43 23.51 1.19 -2.25
CA ARG A 43 22.89 2.47 -1.87
C ARG A 43 23.95 3.48 -1.39
N GLN A 44 24.81 3.04 -0.46
CA GLN A 44 25.90 3.89 0.09
C GLN A 44 26.87 4.33 -1.00
N ALA A 45 27.31 3.42 -1.86
CA ALA A 45 28.19 3.74 -2.97
C ALA A 45 27.58 4.76 -3.95
N ALA A 46 26.26 4.76 -4.10
CA ALA A 46 25.51 5.71 -4.93
C ALA A 46 25.13 6.99 -4.18
N ASN A 47 25.48 7.12 -2.91
CA ASN A 47 25.08 8.24 -2.03
C ASN A 47 23.58 8.54 -2.09
N ARG A 48 22.73 7.49 -2.12
CA ARG A 48 21.28 7.61 -2.15
C ARG A 48 20.68 7.55 -0.75
N PRO A 49 19.60 8.31 -0.45
CA PRO A 49 18.89 8.17 0.81
C PRO A 49 18.20 6.79 0.90
N HIS A 50 17.74 6.41 2.08
CA HIS A 50 16.77 5.33 2.24
C HIS A 50 15.41 5.84 1.78
N GLU A 51 14.91 5.29 0.68
CA GLU A 51 13.59 5.63 0.16
C GLU A 51 12.57 4.59 0.59
N VAL A 52 11.42 5.05 1.05
CA VAL A 52 10.27 4.23 1.39
C VAL A 52 9.09 4.67 0.53
N LEU A 53 8.56 3.77 -0.28
CA LEU A 53 7.32 4.03 -1.03
C LEU A 53 6.14 3.70 -0.14
N TYR A 54 5.25 4.65 0.07
CA TYR A 54 3.98 4.43 0.76
C TYR A 54 2.83 4.51 -0.24
N PHE A 55 2.11 3.41 -0.40
CA PHE A 55 0.93 3.33 -1.25
C PHE A 55 -0.32 3.66 -0.45
N HIS A 56 -1.00 4.74 -0.80
CA HIS A 56 -2.18 5.25 -0.12
C HIS A 56 -3.42 5.16 -1.00
N LYS A 57 -4.47 4.54 -0.48
CA LYS A 57 -5.82 4.53 -1.07
C LYS A 57 -6.77 5.28 -0.14
N VAL A 58 -7.44 6.31 -0.63
CA VAL A 58 -8.20 7.24 0.22
C VAL A 58 -9.36 6.57 0.97
N ASP A 59 -10.02 5.60 0.36
CA ASP A 59 -11.15 4.84 0.91
C ASP A 59 -10.74 3.48 1.49
N ASP A 60 -9.45 3.28 1.76
CA ASP A 60 -8.98 2.11 2.50
C ASP A 60 -8.85 2.42 3.99
N PRO A 61 -9.54 1.69 4.88
CA PRO A 61 -9.53 1.98 6.31
C PRO A 61 -8.15 1.79 6.96
N TYR A 62 -7.29 0.91 6.43
CA TYR A 62 -5.90 0.79 6.90
C TYR A 62 -5.04 1.98 6.47
N SER A 63 -5.30 2.55 5.29
CA SER A 63 -4.66 3.80 4.85
C SER A 63 -5.04 4.97 5.75
N HIS A 64 -6.29 4.99 6.27
CA HIS A 64 -6.70 5.97 7.28
C HIS A 64 -5.90 5.86 8.58
N LEU A 65 -5.63 4.66 9.08
CA LEU A 65 -4.78 4.49 10.26
C LEU A 65 -3.33 4.88 9.95
N THR A 66 -2.81 4.40 8.84
CA THR A 66 -1.40 4.56 8.48
C THR A 66 -1.02 6.03 8.31
N ILE A 67 -1.86 6.82 7.63
CA ILE A 67 -1.54 8.24 7.36
C ILE A 67 -1.34 9.05 8.65
N GLN A 68 -2.05 8.72 9.71
CA GLN A 68 -1.94 9.38 11.01
C GLN A 68 -0.66 9.00 11.77
N CYS A 69 0.05 7.96 11.33
CA CYS A 69 1.32 7.52 11.91
C CYS A 69 2.55 7.94 11.07
N LEU A 70 2.36 8.50 9.87
CA LEU A 70 3.49 8.76 8.96
C LEU A 70 4.43 9.83 9.47
N GLU A 71 3.94 10.89 10.10
CA GLU A 71 4.78 11.94 10.70
C GLU A 71 5.72 11.36 11.77
N GLN A 72 5.20 10.47 12.62
CA GLN A 72 5.99 9.77 13.61
C GLN A 72 7.02 8.84 12.96
N LEU A 73 6.66 8.17 11.85
CA LEU A 73 7.56 7.31 11.10
C LEU A 73 8.74 8.12 10.53
N GLU A 74 8.47 9.24 9.85
CA GLU A 74 9.51 10.11 9.28
C GLU A 74 10.42 10.71 10.35
N SER A 75 9.86 11.11 11.49
CA SER A 75 10.66 11.66 12.60
C SER A 75 11.52 10.62 13.32
N SER A 76 11.13 9.35 13.26
CA SER A 76 11.82 8.24 13.95
C SER A 76 12.94 7.61 13.12
N TYR A 77 12.95 7.79 11.81
CA TYR A 77 13.90 7.14 10.90
C TYR A 77 14.45 8.11 9.88
N GLU A 78 15.73 7.94 9.52
CA GLU A 78 16.38 8.69 8.44
C GLU A 78 15.98 8.10 7.07
N ILE A 79 14.76 8.40 6.65
CA ILE A 79 14.16 7.93 5.39
C ILE A 79 13.62 9.09 4.57
N THR A 80 13.50 8.86 3.28
CA THR A 80 12.72 9.72 2.38
C THR A 80 11.43 8.99 2.03
N LEU A 81 10.31 9.46 2.53
CA LEU A 81 9.01 8.89 2.23
C LEU A 81 8.51 9.38 0.87
N LYS A 82 8.16 8.47 0.00
CA LYS A 82 7.49 8.76 -1.27
C LYS A 82 6.04 8.31 -1.21
N PHE A 83 5.15 9.26 -1.10
CA PHE A 83 3.71 9.02 -1.10
C PHE A 83 3.23 8.75 -2.52
N ILE A 84 2.51 7.65 -2.71
CA ILE A 84 1.97 7.21 -3.99
C ILE A 84 0.48 6.95 -3.82
N LEU A 85 -0.33 7.81 -4.46
CA LEU A 85 -1.78 7.63 -4.48
C LEU A 85 -2.14 6.47 -5.39
N VAL A 86 -2.93 5.53 -4.87
CA VAL A 86 -3.41 4.36 -5.62
C VAL A 86 -4.95 4.30 -5.62
N GLY A 87 -5.48 3.70 -6.64
CA GLY A 87 -6.92 3.47 -6.79
C GLY A 87 -7.34 2.04 -6.44
N GLU A 88 -8.16 1.47 -7.31
CA GLU A 88 -8.75 0.15 -7.12
C GLU A 88 -7.71 -0.94 -6.89
N GLU A 89 -8.05 -1.89 -6.04
CA GLU A 89 -7.28 -3.10 -5.81
C GLU A 89 -7.27 -3.96 -7.07
N ASN A 90 -6.28 -4.85 -7.16
CA ASN A 90 -6.33 -5.92 -8.14
C ASN A 90 -7.44 -6.92 -7.73
N LEU A 91 -8.53 -6.96 -8.50
CA LEU A 91 -9.70 -7.81 -8.24
C LEU A 91 -9.34 -9.30 -8.13
N ASP A 92 -8.26 -9.74 -8.78
CA ASP A 92 -7.78 -11.12 -8.66
C ASP A 92 -7.26 -11.45 -7.25
N ALA A 93 -6.96 -10.44 -6.43
CA ALA A 93 -6.49 -10.61 -5.05
C ALA A 93 -7.65 -10.71 -4.02
N VAL A 94 -8.86 -10.31 -4.39
CA VAL A 94 -10.02 -10.26 -3.48
C VAL A 94 -11.15 -11.12 -4.03
N HIS A 95 -11.24 -12.38 -3.56
CA HIS A 95 -12.27 -13.32 -4.05
C HIS A 95 -13.69 -12.99 -3.58
N GLU A 96 -13.84 -12.39 -2.38
CA GLU A 96 -15.12 -12.05 -1.76
C GLU A 96 -15.11 -10.58 -1.29
N PRO A 97 -15.21 -9.59 -2.21
CA PRO A 97 -15.01 -8.18 -1.87
C PRO A 97 -15.95 -7.66 -0.77
N SER A 98 -17.24 -8.06 -0.81
CA SER A 98 -18.22 -7.60 0.18
C SER A 98 -17.89 -8.07 1.59
N LEU A 99 -17.48 -9.33 1.74
CA LEU A 99 -17.07 -9.88 3.03
C LEU A 99 -15.74 -9.27 3.50
N TYR A 100 -14.80 -9.09 2.59
CA TYR A 100 -13.52 -8.46 2.85
C TYR A 100 -13.69 -7.04 3.37
N ASN A 101 -14.53 -6.23 2.74
CA ASN A 101 -14.79 -4.86 3.14
C ASN A 101 -15.39 -4.77 4.55
N ILE A 102 -16.35 -5.63 4.88
CA ILE A 102 -16.91 -5.71 6.24
C ILE A 102 -15.83 -6.07 7.25
N TYR A 103 -14.99 -7.05 6.92
CA TYR A 103 -13.88 -7.47 7.77
C TYR A 103 -12.91 -6.32 8.02
N CYS A 104 -12.49 -5.57 6.98
CA CYS A 104 -11.53 -4.47 7.11
C CYS A 104 -12.06 -3.37 8.06
N LEU A 105 -13.33 -2.98 7.96
CA LEU A 105 -13.93 -2.00 8.87
C LEU A 105 -13.92 -2.48 10.32
N GLN A 106 -14.30 -3.74 10.55
CA GLN A 106 -14.33 -4.32 11.89
C GLN A 106 -12.92 -4.47 12.48
N ASP A 107 -11.95 -4.86 11.66
CA ASP A 107 -10.56 -5.04 12.09
C ASP A 107 -9.93 -3.70 12.44
N VAL A 108 -10.10 -2.69 11.59
CA VAL A 108 -9.58 -1.34 11.85
C VAL A 108 -10.19 -0.75 13.15
N LYS A 109 -11.49 -0.93 13.42
CA LYS A 109 -12.10 -0.53 14.69
C LYS A 109 -11.44 -1.18 15.92
N ARG A 110 -10.97 -2.43 15.77
CA ARG A 110 -10.29 -3.15 16.87
C ARG A 110 -8.87 -2.68 17.08
N ILE A 111 -8.15 -2.35 16.00
CA ILE A 111 -6.73 -1.98 16.09
C ILE A 111 -6.49 -0.49 16.29
N ALA A 112 -7.39 0.40 15.83
CA ALA A 112 -7.24 1.85 15.94
C ALA A 112 -6.94 2.35 17.37
N PRO A 113 -7.58 1.84 18.44
CA PRO A 113 -7.28 2.27 19.81
C PRO A 113 -5.84 2.01 20.26
N PHE A 114 -5.15 1.01 19.71
CA PHE A 114 -3.74 0.74 20.04
C PHE A 114 -2.80 1.83 19.53
N TYR A 115 -3.25 2.62 18.54
CA TYR A 115 -2.54 3.76 17.98
C TYR A 115 -3.11 5.11 18.45
N ASN A 116 -4.01 5.11 19.44
CA ASN A 116 -4.74 6.28 19.91
C ASN A 116 -5.55 6.99 18.82
N ILE A 117 -6.05 6.23 17.85
CA ILE A 117 -6.87 6.71 16.74
C ILE A 117 -8.32 6.32 17.02
N ASP A 118 -9.23 7.28 16.89
CA ASP A 118 -10.66 7.03 16.96
C ASP A 118 -11.21 6.76 15.56
N PHE A 119 -11.68 5.53 15.33
CA PHE A 119 -12.28 5.10 14.08
C PHE A 119 -13.67 4.50 14.34
N GLN A 120 -14.71 5.23 13.97
CA GLN A 120 -16.11 4.89 14.25
C GLN A 120 -16.94 4.54 13.02
N ALA A 121 -16.36 4.62 11.81
CA ALA A 121 -17.10 4.39 10.57
C ALA A 121 -17.67 2.97 10.48
N ASP A 122 -18.97 2.86 10.21
CA ASP A 122 -19.67 1.58 9.98
C ASP A 122 -19.76 1.23 8.48
N GLU A 123 -19.56 2.22 7.63
CA GLU A 123 -19.67 2.10 6.18
C GLU A 123 -18.48 2.78 5.50
N TYR A 124 -18.23 2.39 4.27
CA TYR A 124 -17.25 3.06 3.41
C TYR A 124 -17.75 4.44 3.00
N PRO A 125 -16.82 5.40 2.79
CA PRO A 125 -17.20 6.74 2.36
C PRO A 125 -17.95 6.74 1.04
N ALA A 126 -18.88 7.70 0.88
CA ALA A 126 -19.61 7.90 -0.36
C ALA A 126 -18.66 8.21 -1.52
N LYS A 127 -18.97 7.66 -2.70
CA LYS A 127 -18.11 7.80 -3.90
C LYS A 127 -17.79 9.25 -4.24
N GLU A 128 -18.73 10.16 -4.08
CA GLU A 128 -18.56 11.58 -4.37
C GLU A 128 -17.49 12.21 -3.47
N LEU A 129 -17.42 11.79 -2.20
CA LEU A 129 -16.40 12.26 -1.26
C LEU A 129 -15.03 11.63 -1.57
N VAL A 130 -15.01 10.36 -1.98
CA VAL A 130 -13.80 9.65 -2.45
C VAL A 130 -13.22 10.35 -3.69
N ASP A 131 -14.06 10.65 -4.68
CA ASP A 131 -13.65 11.35 -5.89
C ASP A 131 -13.06 12.74 -5.57
N LYS A 132 -13.66 13.46 -4.62
CA LYS A 132 -13.17 14.76 -4.12
C LYS A 132 -11.84 14.61 -3.39
N ALA A 133 -11.70 13.64 -2.49
CA ALA A 133 -10.46 13.37 -1.78
C ALA A 133 -9.31 13.04 -2.74
N ASN A 134 -9.55 12.21 -3.75
CA ASN A 134 -8.56 11.92 -4.79
C ASN A 134 -8.17 13.18 -5.59
N SER A 135 -9.11 14.07 -5.89
CA SER A 135 -8.83 15.34 -6.59
C SER A 135 -7.92 16.24 -5.76
N ILE A 136 -8.21 16.40 -4.48
CA ILE A 136 -7.41 17.22 -3.56
C ILE A 136 -5.98 16.62 -3.46
N LEU A 137 -5.84 15.32 -3.17
CA LEU A 137 -4.53 14.66 -3.02
C LEU A 137 -3.69 14.69 -4.29
N THR A 138 -4.32 14.64 -5.45
CA THR A 138 -3.60 14.77 -6.72
C THR A 138 -3.01 16.17 -6.91
N ALA A 139 -3.60 17.20 -6.33
CA ALA A 139 -3.17 18.60 -6.47
C ALA A 139 -2.21 19.08 -5.37
N VAL A 140 -2.12 18.35 -4.24
CA VAL A 140 -1.27 18.73 -3.11
C VAL A 140 0.21 18.58 -3.44
N GLN A 141 1.02 19.57 -3.06
CA GLN A 141 2.48 19.51 -3.20
C GLN A 141 3.09 18.56 -2.16
N SER A 142 4.28 18.04 -2.45
CA SER A 142 4.93 17.00 -1.64
C SER A 142 5.18 17.38 -0.17
N GLU A 143 5.49 18.64 0.09
CA GLU A 143 5.78 19.18 1.43
C GLU A 143 4.58 19.19 2.37
N ASP A 144 3.36 19.39 1.84
CA ASP A 144 2.12 19.46 2.63
C ASP A 144 1.37 18.12 2.63
N LEU A 145 1.89 17.13 1.91
CA LEU A 145 1.13 15.95 1.53
C LEU A 145 0.66 15.12 2.74
N ILE A 146 1.51 14.90 3.74
CA ILE A 146 1.14 14.12 4.94
C ILE A 146 0.09 14.86 5.76
N GLU A 147 0.31 16.16 6.03
CA GLU A 147 -0.63 16.98 6.81
C GLU A 147 -2.00 17.04 6.14
N ILE A 148 -2.03 17.37 4.85
CA ILE A 148 -3.29 17.49 4.10
C ILE A 148 -3.97 16.12 3.94
N SER A 149 -3.21 15.06 3.71
CA SER A 149 -3.76 13.69 3.65
C SER A 149 -4.41 13.27 4.97
N THR A 150 -3.83 13.63 6.10
CA THR A 150 -4.41 13.36 7.43
C THR A 150 -5.74 14.09 7.60
N LYS A 151 -5.82 15.37 7.22
CA LYS A 151 -7.06 16.16 7.25
C LYS A 151 -8.14 15.57 6.33
N ILE A 152 -7.75 15.23 5.10
CA ILE A 152 -8.66 14.60 4.12
C ILE A 152 -9.19 13.27 4.66
N SER A 153 -8.29 12.43 5.17
CA SER A 153 -8.64 11.10 5.68
C SER A 153 -9.64 11.20 6.84
N SER A 154 -9.41 12.13 7.77
CA SER A 154 -10.33 12.37 8.89
C SER A 154 -11.69 12.88 8.41
N ALA A 155 -11.73 13.87 7.53
CA ALA A 155 -12.97 14.41 6.97
C ALA A 155 -13.75 13.35 6.17
N LEU A 156 -13.03 12.57 5.34
CA LEU A 156 -13.63 11.54 4.51
C LEU A 156 -14.31 10.44 5.34
N TRP A 157 -13.63 9.90 6.35
CA TRP A 157 -14.16 8.84 7.19
C TRP A 157 -15.19 9.28 8.22
N GLN A 158 -15.29 10.60 8.48
CA GLN A 158 -16.37 11.21 9.24
C GLN A 158 -17.56 11.66 8.38
N GLY A 159 -17.44 11.57 7.05
CA GLY A 159 -18.47 12.05 6.12
C GLY A 159 -18.60 13.58 6.10
N ASP A 160 -17.56 14.31 6.52
CA ASP A 160 -17.57 15.79 6.56
C ASP A 160 -17.30 16.38 5.18
N ALA A 161 -18.38 16.50 4.41
CA ALA A 161 -18.35 17.12 3.09
C ALA A 161 -17.88 18.59 3.13
N THR A 162 -18.21 19.32 4.21
CA THR A 162 -17.85 20.74 4.35
C THR A 162 -16.34 20.93 4.49
N ALA A 163 -15.68 20.08 5.31
CA ALA A 163 -14.24 20.11 5.44
C ALA A 163 -13.53 19.78 4.12
N LEU A 164 -14.04 18.78 3.39
CA LEU A 164 -13.52 18.45 2.06
C LEU A 164 -13.74 19.57 1.04
N ASP A 165 -14.88 20.29 1.09
CA ASP A 165 -15.15 21.44 0.23
C ASP A 165 -14.19 22.60 0.51
N ALA A 166 -13.88 22.86 1.78
CA ALA A 166 -12.90 23.87 2.16
C ALA A 166 -11.50 23.55 1.60
N LEU A 167 -11.05 22.29 1.71
CA LEU A 167 -9.78 21.85 1.15
C LEU A 167 -9.77 21.90 -0.39
N SER A 168 -10.87 21.53 -1.04
CA SER A 168 -10.97 21.56 -2.50
C SER A 168 -10.93 22.95 -3.10
N SER A 169 -11.18 24.00 -2.30
CA SER A 169 -11.02 25.40 -2.72
C SER A 169 -9.55 25.80 -2.93
N SER A 170 -8.64 25.11 -2.25
CA SER A 170 -7.18 25.35 -2.35
C SER A 170 -6.46 24.33 -3.23
N TYR A 171 -6.99 23.12 -3.30
CA TYR A 171 -6.37 21.99 -4.00
C TYR A 171 -7.40 21.33 -4.92
N PHE A 172 -7.16 21.39 -6.21
CA PHE A 172 -8.08 20.83 -7.20
C PHE A 172 -7.31 20.26 -8.39
N ALA A 173 -7.58 18.99 -8.70
CA ALA A 173 -7.16 18.36 -9.94
C ALA A 173 -8.39 17.94 -10.77
N THR A 174 -8.26 18.00 -12.07
CA THR A 174 -9.29 17.54 -12.99
C THR A 174 -9.45 16.03 -12.95
N LYS A 175 -10.59 15.52 -13.39
CA LYS A 175 -10.82 14.07 -13.49
C LYS A 175 -9.77 13.35 -14.34
N ALA A 176 -9.22 14.01 -15.35
CA ALA A 176 -8.18 13.44 -16.21
C ALA A 176 -6.85 13.29 -15.45
N GLU A 177 -6.45 14.32 -14.70
CA GLU A 177 -5.24 14.29 -13.88
C GLU A 177 -5.34 13.27 -12.76
N VAL A 178 -6.48 13.19 -12.06
CA VAL A 178 -6.74 12.16 -11.03
C VAL A 178 -6.61 10.76 -11.63
N LYS A 179 -7.27 10.52 -12.77
CA LYS A 179 -7.22 9.23 -13.44
C LYS A 179 -5.78 8.84 -13.82
N GLU A 180 -5.02 9.76 -14.38
CA GLU A 180 -3.63 9.51 -14.74
C GLU A 180 -2.77 9.21 -13.50
N ASN A 181 -2.91 9.98 -12.42
CA ASN A 181 -2.18 9.78 -11.18
C ASN A 181 -2.47 8.39 -10.58
N LEU A 182 -3.75 7.99 -10.50
CA LEU A 182 -4.14 6.68 -9.99
C LEU A 182 -3.62 5.53 -10.87
N ILE A 183 -3.64 5.68 -12.21
CA ILE A 183 -3.07 4.69 -13.13
C ILE A 183 -1.57 4.52 -12.89
N GLN A 184 -0.84 5.62 -12.75
CA GLN A 184 0.61 5.58 -12.49
C GLN A 184 0.90 4.97 -11.12
N GLY A 185 0.16 5.36 -10.08
CA GLY A 185 0.29 4.77 -8.75
C GLY A 185 0.03 3.27 -8.73
N ASN A 186 -1.05 2.82 -9.34
CA ASN A 186 -1.36 1.39 -9.46
C ASN A 186 -0.26 0.63 -10.22
N LYS A 187 0.24 1.19 -11.31
CA LYS A 187 1.35 0.58 -12.07
C LYS A 187 2.61 0.40 -11.23
N ILE A 188 2.96 1.39 -10.41
CA ILE A 188 4.12 1.30 -9.51
C ILE A 188 3.87 0.24 -8.43
N ARG A 189 2.69 0.25 -7.78
CA ARG A 189 2.30 -0.74 -6.78
C ARG A 189 2.39 -2.17 -7.32
N ASP A 190 1.79 -2.41 -8.47
CA ASP A 190 1.72 -3.74 -9.09
C ASP A 190 3.11 -4.23 -9.50
N ALA A 191 3.97 -3.33 -10.00
CA ALA A 191 5.37 -3.66 -10.32
C ALA A 191 6.20 -4.04 -9.09
N LYS A 192 5.77 -3.64 -7.88
CA LYS A 192 6.37 -4.04 -6.61
C LYS A 192 5.75 -5.31 -6.00
N GLY A 193 4.73 -5.88 -6.64
CA GLY A 193 4.06 -7.09 -6.21
C GLY A 193 3.03 -6.86 -5.09
N TYR A 194 2.57 -5.63 -4.89
CA TYR A 194 1.50 -5.29 -3.95
C TYR A 194 0.16 -5.19 -4.67
N TYR A 195 -0.93 -5.44 -3.94
CA TYR A 195 -2.29 -5.50 -4.50
C TYR A 195 -3.25 -4.52 -3.83
N PHE A 196 -2.90 -4.04 -2.64
CA PHE A 196 -3.76 -3.20 -1.80
C PHE A 196 -3.16 -1.82 -1.58
N GLY A 197 -3.95 -0.91 -1.00
CA GLY A 197 -3.48 0.31 -0.37
C GLY A 197 -2.77 0.02 0.97
N SER A 198 -2.35 1.05 1.68
CA SER A 198 -1.66 0.97 2.97
C SER A 198 -0.48 -0.01 2.99
N ALA A 199 0.37 0.06 1.99
CA ALA A 199 1.56 -0.78 1.89
C ALA A 199 2.84 0.06 1.82
N PHE A 200 3.91 -0.47 2.39
CA PHE A 200 5.26 0.12 2.33
C PHE A 200 6.20 -0.79 1.54
N TYR A 201 7.04 -0.18 0.70
CA TYR A 201 8.09 -0.86 -0.05
C TYR A 201 9.45 -0.23 0.19
#